data_767995d6f502f5c6d8ea7d3678686ab3
#
_entry.id   767995d6f502f5c6d8ea7d3678686ab3
#
_cell.length_a   1.000
_cell.length_b   1.000
_cell.length_c   1.000
_cell.angle_alpha   90.00
_cell.angle_beta   90.00
_cell.angle_gamma   90.00
#
_symmetry.space_group_name_H-M   'P 1'
#
loop_
_entity.id
_entity.type
_entity.pdbx_description
1 polymer ?
#
loop_
_entity_poly.entity_id
_entity_poly.type
_entity_poly.pdbx_seq_one_letter_code
_entity_poly.pdbx_strand_id
1 'polypeptide(L)'
;MLSIDIKTIPHSPGVYLFRNKSVILYAGKANDLKNRLASYFRSRISEKVRTLREEATSLEIIILASEIEALIKEAELIKRHVPKFNVLMRDDKNYAYIAITDEPFPHIFVTHQPTTGI
;
A
#
# COMPACT_ATOMS: atom_id res chain seq x y z
N MET A 1 5.43 -16.29 11.33
CA MET A 1 4.58 -15.38 10.54
C MET A 1 4.30 -14.12 11.33
N LEU A 2 4.35 -12.97 10.68
CA LEU A 2 4.14 -11.68 11.33
C LEU A 2 2.75 -11.59 11.97
N SER A 3 2.69 -11.09 13.20
CA SER A 3 1.44 -10.78 13.87
C SER A 3 1.53 -9.37 14.45
N ILE A 4 0.38 -8.71 14.56
CA ILE A 4 0.29 -7.35 15.07
C ILE A 4 -0.92 -7.23 16.00
N ASP A 5 -0.89 -6.21 16.85
CA ASP A 5 -2.04 -5.88 17.69
C ASP A 5 -2.91 -4.86 16.94
N ILE A 6 -4.01 -5.34 16.36
CA ILE A 6 -4.95 -4.52 15.61
C ILE A 6 -5.53 -3.38 16.45
N LYS A 7 -5.63 -3.57 17.76
CA LYS A 7 -6.18 -2.53 18.63
C LYS A 7 -5.36 -1.25 18.66
N THR A 8 -4.07 -1.35 18.33
CA THR A 8 -3.18 -0.18 18.32
C THR A 8 -3.29 0.64 17.03
N ILE A 9 -3.97 0.13 16.01
CA ILE A 9 -4.06 0.78 14.72
C ILE A 9 -5.28 1.70 14.68
N PRO A 10 -5.12 2.98 14.29
CA PRO A 10 -6.26 3.90 14.29
C PRO A 10 -7.15 3.73 13.05
N HIS A 11 -8.40 4.17 13.18
CA HIS A 11 -9.32 4.34 12.06
C HIS A 11 -8.99 5.66 11.36
N SER A 12 -7.94 5.65 10.56
CA SER A 12 -7.45 6.86 9.88
C SER A 12 -6.97 6.52 8.49
N PRO A 13 -7.02 7.47 7.55
CA PRO A 13 -6.37 7.29 6.26
C PRO A 13 -4.87 7.17 6.43
N GLY A 14 -4.24 6.44 5.55
CA GLY A 14 -2.80 6.33 5.58
C GLY A 14 -2.24 5.27 4.66
N VAL A 15 -0.96 5.03 4.84
CA VAL A 15 -0.21 4.03 4.08
C VAL A 15 0.37 3.02 5.07
N TYR A 16 0.39 1.77 4.67
CA TYR A 16 1.01 0.71 5.45
C TYR A 16 2.09 0.03 4.62
N LEU A 17 3.17 -0.36 5.30
CA LEU A 17 4.34 -0.94 4.67
C LEU A 17 4.70 -2.24 5.37
N PHE A 18 4.70 -3.33 4.62
CA PHE A 18 5.25 -4.60 5.11
C PHE A 18 6.73 -4.61 4.74
N ARG A 19 7.57 -4.84 5.73
CA ARG A 19 9.03 -4.84 5.58
C ARG A 19 9.64 -6.15 5.98
N ASN A 20 10.74 -6.50 5.31
CA ASN A 20 11.70 -7.46 5.82
C ASN A 20 12.98 -6.68 6.12
N LYS A 21 13.22 -6.37 7.39
CA LYS A 21 14.31 -5.52 7.84
C LYS A 21 14.22 -4.14 7.15
N SER A 22 15.19 -3.77 6.33
CA SER A 22 15.18 -2.48 5.63
C SER A 22 14.46 -2.51 4.28
N VAL A 23 14.05 -3.68 3.82
CA VAL A 23 13.44 -3.84 2.50
C VAL A 23 11.93 -3.72 2.60
N ILE A 24 11.34 -2.86 1.78
CA ILE A 24 9.89 -2.74 1.68
C ILE A 24 9.39 -3.83 0.75
N LEU A 25 8.56 -4.72 1.28
CA LEU A 25 7.97 -5.82 0.51
C LEU A 25 6.67 -5.41 -0.16
N TYR A 26 5.88 -4.57 0.49
CA TYR A 26 4.59 -4.14 -0.02
C TYR A 26 4.20 -2.81 0.60
N ALA A 27 3.71 -1.91 -0.25
CA ALA A 27 3.14 -0.63 0.18
C ALA A 27 1.68 -0.57 -0.26
N GLY A 28 0.80 -0.26 0.68
CA GLY A 28 -0.62 -0.14 0.39
C GLY A 28 -1.22 1.08 1.04
N LYS A 29 -2.30 1.58 0.45
CA LYS A 29 -3.05 2.68 1.03
C LYS A 29 -4.33 2.19 1.66
N ALA A 30 -4.86 2.95 2.60
CA ALA A 30 -6.15 2.67 3.21
C ALA A 30 -6.86 3.97 3.55
N ASN A 31 -8.18 3.96 3.42
CA ASN A 31 -9.02 5.03 3.93
C ASN A 31 -9.23 4.86 5.44
N ASP A 32 -9.18 3.62 5.89
CA ASP A 32 -9.27 3.22 7.28
C ASP A 32 -8.21 2.15 7.52
N LEU A 33 -7.08 2.54 8.11
CA LEU A 33 -5.95 1.65 8.32
C LEU A 33 -6.33 0.43 9.15
N LYS A 34 -7.10 0.63 10.21
CA LYS A 34 -7.49 -0.47 11.09
C LYS A 34 -8.31 -1.53 10.35
N ASN A 35 -9.34 -1.12 9.63
CA ASN A 35 -10.19 -2.04 8.88
C ASN A 35 -9.40 -2.74 7.77
N ARG A 36 -8.58 -2.01 7.07
CA ARG A 36 -7.79 -2.58 5.97
C ARG A 36 -6.79 -3.61 6.49
N LEU A 37 -6.06 -3.27 7.54
CA LEU A 37 -5.06 -4.18 8.09
C LEU A 37 -5.69 -5.39 8.75
N ALA A 38 -6.86 -5.23 9.37
CA ALA A 38 -7.58 -6.37 9.92
C ALA A 38 -7.85 -7.43 8.84
N SER A 39 -8.07 -7.01 7.59
CA SER A 39 -8.32 -7.96 6.51
C SER A 39 -7.10 -8.84 6.18
N TYR A 40 -5.89 -8.35 6.42
CA TYR A 40 -4.67 -9.12 6.20
C TYR A 40 -4.41 -10.15 7.29
N PHE A 41 -4.97 -9.94 8.47
CA PHE A 41 -4.68 -10.77 9.65
C PHE A 41 -5.85 -11.68 10.04
N ARG A 42 -6.77 -11.90 9.11
CA ARG A 42 -7.84 -12.88 9.28
C ARG A 42 -7.32 -14.29 9.18
N SER A 43 -8.12 -15.25 9.65
CA SER A 43 -7.78 -16.68 9.52
C SER A 43 -7.84 -17.14 8.05
N ARG A 44 -8.71 -16.53 7.25
CA ARG A 44 -8.82 -16.83 5.82
C ARG A 44 -8.22 -15.70 5.00
N ILE A 45 -7.07 -15.97 4.41
CA ILE A 45 -6.36 -15.01 3.55
C ILE A 45 -5.89 -15.73 2.30
N SER A 46 -5.65 -14.97 1.23
CA SER A 46 -5.11 -15.53 0.00
C SER A 46 -3.68 -16.03 0.22
N GLU A 47 -3.19 -16.89 -0.66
CA GLU A 47 -1.82 -17.35 -0.59
C GLU A 47 -0.82 -16.21 -0.70
N LYS A 48 -1.12 -15.22 -1.52
CA LYS A 48 -0.23 -14.05 -1.68
C LYS A 48 -0.11 -13.27 -0.39
N VAL A 49 -1.22 -13.04 0.29
CA VAL A 49 -1.21 -12.37 1.60
C VAL A 49 -0.48 -13.21 2.64
N ARG A 50 -0.70 -14.53 2.61
CA ARG A 50 0.01 -15.43 3.52
C ARG A 50 1.52 -15.35 3.31
N THR A 51 1.96 -15.42 2.05
CA THR A 51 3.38 -15.34 1.73
C THR A 51 3.97 -14.00 2.17
N LEU A 52 3.24 -12.92 1.95
CA LEU A 52 3.66 -11.60 2.42
C LEU A 52 3.86 -11.59 3.94
N ARG A 53 2.90 -12.13 4.69
CA ARG A 53 3.01 -12.19 6.16
C ARG A 53 4.14 -13.08 6.63
N GLU A 54 4.45 -14.14 5.88
CA GLU A 54 5.56 -15.04 6.21
C GLU A 54 6.92 -14.39 5.95
N GLU A 55 7.04 -13.62 4.89
CA GLU A 55 8.29 -12.93 4.55
C GLU A 55 8.52 -11.67 5.36
N ALA A 56 7.45 -11.00 5.78
CA ALA A 56 7.56 -9.73 6.50
C ALA A 56 8.05 -9.94 7.94
N THR A 57 8.91 -9.05 8.39
CA THR A 57 9.40 -9.03 9.78
C THR A 57 8.80 -7.88 10.57
N SER A 58 8.23 -6.87 9.89
CA SER A 58 7.61 -5.73 10.56
C SER A 58 6.57 -5.08 9.67
N LEU A 59 5.71 -4.30 10.31
CA LEU A 59 4.70 -3.48 9.66
C LEU A 59 4.87 -2.05 10.15
N GLU A 60 4.95 -1.13 9.21
CA GLU A 60 4.99 0.30 9.50
C GLU A 60 3.72 0.94 8.98
N ILE A 61 3.17 1.90 9.72
CA ILE A 61 2.03 2.69 9.24
C ILE A 61 2.42 4.16 9.20
N ILE A 62 1.86 4.87 8.21
CA ILE A 62 2.01 6.31 8.07
C ILE A 62 0.60 6.88 8.07
N ILE A 63 0.25 7.59 9.14
CA ILE A 63 -1.08 8.21 9.27
C ILE A 63 -1.07 9.49 8.47
N LEU A 64 -2.08 9.67 7.62
CA LEU A 64 -2.21 10.85 6.79
C LEU A 64 -3.56 11.53 7.03
N ALA A 65 -3.67 12.79 6.61
CA ALA A 65 -4.85 13.57 6.90
C ALA A 65 -6.04 13.25 6.00
N SER A 66 -5.78 12.68 4.82
CA SER A 66 -6.84 12.44 3.85
C SER A 66 -6.53 11.24 2.97
N GLU A 67 -7.58 10.78 2.29
CA GLU A 67 -7.52 9.71 1.32
C GLU A 67 -6.63 10.07 0.14
N ILE A 68 -6.67 11.32 -0.31
CA ILE A 68 -5.85 11.81 -1.41
C ILE A 68 -4.36 11.79 -1.03
N GLU A 69 -4.04 12.21 0.18
CA GLU A 69 -2.65 12.15 0.64
C GLU A 69 -2.14 10.71 0.73
N ALA A 70 -3.01 9.79 1.13
CA ALA A 70 -2.66 8.37 1.17
C ALA A 70 -2.39 7.81 -0.23
N LEU A 71 -3.20 8.18 -1.20
CA LEU A 71 -3.01 7.76 -2.59
C LEU A 71 -1.68 8.28 -3.15
N ILE A 72 -1.38 9.55 -2.91
CA ILE A 72 -0.15 10.18 -3.40
C ILE A 72 1.08 9.52 -2.73
N LYS A 73 1.00 9.29 -1.44
CA LYS A 73 2.11 8.67 -0.70
C LYS A 73 2.36 7.24 -1.14
N GLU A 74 1.30 6.47 -1.35
CA GLU A 74 1.42 5.12 -1.85
C GLU A 74 2.11 5.09 -3.22
N ALA A 75 1.66 5.93 -4.14
CA ALA A 75 2.23 6.01 -5.48
C ALA A 75 3.72 6.38 -5.43
N GLU A 76 4.08 7.34 -4.59
CA GLU A 76 5.46 7.76 -4.40
C GLU A 76 6.34 6.62 -3.90
N LEU A 77 5.86 5.88 -2.91
CA LEU A 77 6.61 4.78 -2.33
C LEU A 77 6.77 3.61 -3.30
N ILE A 78 5.71 3.29 -4.05
CA ILE A 78 5.76 2.22 -5.04
C ILE A 78 6.74 2.60 -6.16
N LYS A 79 6.70 3.84 -6.61
CA LYS A 79 7.61 4.30 -7.66
C LYS A 79 9.07 4.24 -7.22
N ARG A 80 9.34 4.65 -5.99
CA ARG A 80 10.70 4.70 -5.44
C ARG A 80 11.27 3.31 -5.16
N HIS A 81 10.48 2.44 -4.56
CA HIS A 81 10.96 1.16 -4.04
C HIS A 81 10.62 -0.06 -4.87
N VAL A 82 9.65 0.07 -5.76
CA VAL A 82 9.14 -1.03 -6.60
C VAL A 82 9.00 -2.32 -5.78
N PRO A 83 8.17 -2.32 -4.72
CA PRO A 83 8.12 -3.45 -3.82
C PRO A 83 7.67 -4.72 -4.53
N LYS A 84 8.30 -5.83 -4.20
CA LYS A 84 8.07 -7.13 -4.84
C LYS A 84 6.60 -7.53 -4.87
N PHE A 85 5.89 -7.37 -3.76
CA PHE A 85 4.49 -7.79 -3.67
C PHE A 85 3.53 -6.82 -4.33
N ASN A 86 3.92 -5.57 -4.54
CA ASN A 86 3.11 -4.67 -5.35
C ASN A 86 3.04 -5.13 -6.81
N VAL A 87 4.14 -5.68 -7.30
CA VAL A 87 4.17 -6.25 -8.65
C VAL A 87 3.39 -7.57 -8.70
N LEU A 88 3.61 -8.47 -7.73
CA LEU A 88 2.98 -9.78 -7.71
C LEU A 88 1.47 -9.73 -7.49
N MET A 89 0.98 -8.78 -6.70
CA MET A 89 -0.44 -8.67 -6.36
C MET A 89 -1.23 -7.79 -7.32
N ARG A 90 -0.57 -7.18 -8.25
CA ARG A 90 -1.12 -6.21 -9.17
C ARG A 90 -2.23 -6.76 -10.05
N ASP A 91 -2.08 -8.00 -10.50
CA ASP A 91 -3.01 -8.63 -11.44
C ASP A 91 -4.29 -9.15 -10.78
N ASP A 92 -4.34 -9.14 -9.45
CA ASP A 92 -5.47 -9.67 -8.70
C ASP A 92 -6.59 -8.67 -8.53
N LYS A 93 -6.41 -7.43 -8.95
CA LYS A 93 -7.31 -6.33 -8.62
C LYS A 93 -7.42 -5.32 -9.73
N ASN A 94 -8.55 -4.61 -9.73
CA ASN A 94 -8.71 -3.41 -10.53
C ASN A 94 -8.06 -2.26 -9.77
N TYR A 95 -6.84 -1.92 -10.15
CA TYR A 95 -6.14 -0.81 -9.54
C TYR A 95 -6.57 0.52 -10.11
N ALA A 96 -6.71 1.50 -9.23
CA ALA A 96 -6.71 2.89 -9.62
C ALA A 96 -5.27 3.38 -9.50
N TYR A 97 -4.79 4.07 -10.52
CA TYR A 97 -3.45 4.63 -10.54
C TYR A 97 -3.53 6.13 -10.42
N ILE A 98 -2.56 6.72 -9.71
CA ILE A 98 -2.38 8.16 -9.72
C ILE A 98 -1.29 8.48 -10.72
N ALA A 99 -1.64 9.33 -11.69
CA ALA A 99 -0.68 9.84 -12.65
C ALA A 99 -0.33 11.27 -12.26
N ILE A 100 0.98 11.55 -12.17
CA ILE A 100 1.50 12.87 -11.82
C ILE A 100 2.34 13.34 -13.00
N THR A 101 1.99 14.50 -13.55
CA THR A 101 2.70 15.04 -14.69
C THR A 101 3.98 15.76 -14.27
N ASP A 102 4.96 15.85 -15.17
CA ASP A 102 6.24 16.52 -14.96
C ASP A 102 6.18 18.01 -15.31
N GLU A 103 5.08 18.66 -15.06
CA GLU A 103 4.91 20.07 -15.33
C GLU A 103 5.31 20.91 -14.13
N PRO A 104 5.62 22.23 -14.32
CA PRO A 104 5.89 23.12 -13.20
C PRO A 104 4.78 23.13 -12.15
N PHE A 105 3.54 22.95 -12.60
CA PHE A 105 2.38 22.77 -11.73
C PHE A 105 1.78 21.42 -12.07
N PRO A 106 2.28 20.31 -11.46
CA PRO A 106 1.85 18.98 -11.80
C PRO A 106 0.36 18.76 -11.61
N HIS A 107 -0.27 18.11 -12.56
CA HIS A 107 -1.64 17.65 -12.44
C HIS A 107 -1.66 16.26 -11.85
N ILE A 108 -2.65 15.99 -10.99
CA ILE A 108 -2.84 14.69 -10.37
C ILE A 108 -4.19 14.16 -10.83
N PHE A 109 -4.19 12.95 -11.38
CA PHE A 109 -5.45 12.31 -11.74
C PHE A 109 -5.39 10.81 -11.45
N VAL A 110 -6.58 10.21 -11.32
CA VAL A 110 -6.72 8.77 -11.03
C VAL A 110 -7.16 8.06 -12.28
N THR A 111 -6.50 6.94 -12.59
CA THR A 111 -6.85 6.11 -13.74
C THR A 111 -6.85 4.64 -13.32
N HIS A 112 -7.64 3.83 -14.01
CA HIS A 112 -7.71 2.39 -13.75
C HIS A 112 -6.71 1.57 -14.57
N GLN A 113 -5.91 2.23 -15.39
CA GLN A 113 -4.86 1.58 -16.19
C GLN A 113 -3.59 2.40 -16.10
N PRO A 114 -2.39 1.73 -16.12
CA PRO A 114 -1.15 2.46 -16.14
C PRO A 114 -1.11 3.38 -17.37
N THR A 115 -0.69 4.61 -17.13
CA THR A 115 -0.53 5.58 -18.20
C THR A 115 0.91 5.60 -18.66
N THR A 116 1.14 5.56 -19.97
CA THR A 116 2.49 5.65 -20.52
C THR A 116 2.79 7.08 -20.92
N GLY A 117 4.06 7.48 -20.88
CA GLY A 117 4.48 8.81 -21.30
C GLY A 117 4.27 9.92 -20.28
N ILE A 118 4.10 9.55 -19.02
CA ILE A 118 3.97 10.51 -17.92
C ILE A 118 5.30 10.74 -17.27
#